data_edcd4deff368eae6be3711131a4e66e9
#
_entry.id   edcd4deff368eae6be3711131a4e66e9
#
_cell.length_a   1.000
_cell.length_b   1.000
_cell.length_c   1.000
_cell.angle_alpha   90.00
_cell.angle_beta   90.00
_cell.angle_gamma   90.00
#
_symmetry.space_group_name_H-M   'P 1'
#
loop_
_entity.id
_entity.type
_entity.pdbx_description
1 polymer ?
#
loop_
_entity_poly.entity_id
_entity_poly.type
_entity_poly.pdbx_seq_one_letter_code
_entity_poly.pdbx_strand_id
1 'polypeptide(L)'
;MPTKRTSTRTNASKEAEDSTKPQANTKAKLTKPAPAPKGKTAAKTNGTAKGKGKKAAETDDEAETKTTATKGKAATKKTTKKSEAEATTSPAKTTRKRKAADDDTPAAPAKKVKVLTKGPVLNEAPTQKLHVYVFGEGTAGELGLGTSKKSIDVKRPRLNPELSAAKVGVVQIEAGGMHAIALTHDNKILTWGVNDQGTLGRDTTWDGGLKDMDDAASDSDSESGDDNGLNPKEALPGEVDWSKTEVAEGTRFVEVAAGDSTSFVLTDDGKVYGWGTFRSNDGIFGFTQDVKVADRPVLISGLKNVKSIKAGANHALAMDNKGAVFAWGSGQQNQLGRRIVERTKTEALFPREFGLPKGPKKGITSIQTGAYHSFAIAKTGDIYAWGLNNFGETGIMDNAGQDDAVIMNPKVVKALQGLKITSIKGGGHHSVAATEDGDCLVWGRIDGAQTGISEEDIAKLPDTATIKDESGRPRILAQAQKVTAIEGPVSHVTASSDHNIVITREGKAWSWGFSANYQTGQGTDDDVTVATLIDNTAVREKKLSGATSGGQFSIITAPASEEDTAMTNGA
;
A
#
# COMPACT_ATOMS: atom_id res chain seq x y z
N MET A 1 -33.03 49.83 -41.13
CA MET A 1 -33.89 49.70 -42.37
C MET A 1 -33.35 48.56 -43.19
N PRO A 2 -34.22 47.76 -43.70
CA PRO A 2 -34.06 46.34 -43.98
C PRO A 2 -34.05 46.00 -45.48
N THR A 3 -33.77 44.75 -45.84
CA THR A 3 -34.46 43.97 -46.86
C THR A 3 -33.79 42.60 -47.04
N LYS A 4 -34.44 41.55 -46.70
CA LYS A 4 -35.29 40.58 -47.47
C LYS A 4 -34.44 39.60 -48.33
N ARG A 5 -34.43 38.34 -47.94
CA ARG A 5 -35.21 37.17 -48.42
C ARG A 5 -35.10 36.88 -49.91
N THR A 6 -34.67 35.66 -50.25
CA THR A 6 -35.60 34.74 -50.98
C THR A 6 -35.02 33.30 -50.94
N SER A 7 -35.95 32.40 -50.71
CA SER A 7 -35.90 30.95 -50.81
C SER A 7 -36.13 30.50 -52.26
N THR A 8 -35.64 29.34 -52.65
CA THR A 8 -36.36 28.45 -53.56
C THR A 8 -36.01 26.99 -53.32
N ARG A 9 -37.05 26.26 -53.28
CA ARG A 9 -37.28 24.84 -53.08
C ARG A 9 -37.60 24.24 -54.44
N THR A 10 -37.20 22.98 -54.76
CA THR A 10 -37.97 22.01 -55.62
C THR A 10 -37.16 20.68 -55.54
N ASN A 11 -37.73 19.62 -54.96
CA ASN A 11 -38.58 18.53 -55.43
C ASN A 11 -37.91 17.69 -56.54
N ALA A 12 -37.65 16.43 -56.29
CA ALA A 12 -38.44 15.19 -56.19
C ALA A 12 -38.48 14.38 -57.49
N SER A 13 -38.28 13.12 -57.39
CA SER A 13 -38.96 11.92 -57.92
C SER A 13 -38.00 10.75 -57.99
N LYS A 14 -38.20 9.65 -57.29
CA LYS A 14 -39.12 8.51 -57.43
C LYS A 14 -38.80 7.61 -58.63
N GLU A 15 -38.64 6.38 -58.32
CA GLU A 15 -39.13 5.08 -58.84
C GLU A 15 -38.03 4.07 -58.99
N ALA A 16 -38.06 2.85 -58.62
CA ALA A 16 -38.99 1.83 -58.19
C ALA A 16 -38.38 0.47 -58.58
N GLU A 17 -38.49 -0.48 -57.68
CA GLU A 17 -38.72 -1.91 -57.82
C GLU A 17 -37.87 -2.78 -58.79
N ASP A 18 -37.35 -3.92 -58.35
CA ASP A 18 -38.03 -5.21 -58.33
C ASP A 18 -37.21 -6.33 -57.66
N SER A 19 -37.93 -7.06 -56.89
CA SER A 19 -37.91 -8.39 -56.36
C SER A 19 -36.92 -9.44 -56.88
N THR A 20 -36.35 -10.27 -55.99
CA THR A 20 -36.71 -11.69 -55.88
C THR A 20 -35.95 -12.41 -54.73
N LYS A 21 -36.69 -13.01 -53.81
CA LYS A 21 -36.34 -14.19 -53.00
C LYS A 21 -36.95 -15.44 -53.71
N PRO A 22 -36.73 -16.69 -53.33
CA PRO A 22 -36.04 -17.34 -52.18
C PRO A 22 -35.31 -18.63 -52.48
N GLN A 23 -34.78 -19.29 -51.44
CA GLN A 23 -34.73 -20.72 -51.05
C GLN A 23 -33.36 -21.10 -50.50
N ALA A 24 -33.20 -21.47 -49.28
CA ALA A 24 -33.55 -22.65 -48.46
C ALA A 24 -32.46 -23.77 -48.45
N ASN A 25 -32.03 -24.04 -47.23
CA ASN A 25 -31.54 -25.31 -46.69
C ASN A 25 -30.19 -25.88 -47.15
N THR A 26 -29.24 -25.92 -46.19
CA THR A 26 -28.73 -27.22 -45.74
C THR A 26 -28.05 -27.12 -44.35
N LYS A 27 -28.58 -27.91 -43.42
CA LYS A 27 -28.03 -28.16 -42.07
C LYS A 27 -26.71 -28.91 -42.17
N ALA A 28 -25.62 -28.37 -41.59
CA ALA A 28 -24.44 -29.15 -41.27
C ALA A 28 -24.41 -29.38 -39.76
N LYS A 29 -24.33 -30.66 -39.42
CA LYS A 29 -24.25 -31.23 -38.06
C LYS A 29 -22.96 -30.86 -37.36
N LEU A 30 -23.07 -30.23 -36.16
CA LEU A 30 -21.96 -30.19 -35.21
C LEU A 30 -21.71 -31.58 -34.62
N THR A 31 -20.52 -32.09 -34.80
CA THR A 31 -20.00 -33.24 -34.04
C THR A 31 -19.13 -32.70 -32.88
N LYS A 32 -19.49 -33.11 -31.68
CA LYS A 32 -18.71 -32.88 -30.44
C LYS A 32 -17.38 -33.63 -30.47
N PRO A 33 -16.29 -33.10 -29.97
CA PRO A 33 -15.08 -33.91 -29.67
C PRO A 33 -15.26 -34.67 -28.36
N ALA A 34 -14.70 -35.87 -28.34
CA ALA A 34 -14.73 -36.84 -27.24
C ALA A 34 -13.76 -36.47 -26.11
N PRO A 35 -14.03 -36.90 -24.86
CA PRO A 35 -13.18 -36.60 -23.71
C PRO A 35 -11.95 -37.50 -23.64
N ALA A 36 -10.81 -36.95 -23.19
CA ALA A 36 -9.56 -37.65 -22.94
C ALA A 36 -9.62 -38.51 -21.66
N PRO A 37 -8.80 -39.60 -21.57
CA PRO A 37 -8.98 -40.65 -20.58
C PRO A 37 -8.37 -40.29 -19.21
N LYS A 38 -9.13 -40.64 -18.15
CA LYS A 38 -8.73 -40.56 -16.73
C LYS A 38 -7.66 -41.62 -16.42
N GLY A 39 -6.50 -41.22 -15.97
CA GLY A 39 -5.48 -42.07 -15.38
C GLY A 39 -5.85 -42.46 -13.95
N LYS A 40 -5.72 -43.73 -13.66
CA LYS A 40 -6.11 -44.38 -12.40
C LYS A 40 -5.10 -44.14 -11.29
N THR A 41 -5.65 -43.88 -10.12
CA THR A 41 -5.06 -44.01 -8.77
C THR A 41 -4.43 -45.40 -8.54
N ALA A 42 -3.27 -45.43 -7.86
CA ALA A 42 -2.82 -46.57 -7.10
C ALA A 42 -2.20 -46.18 -5.77
N ALA A 43 -2.55 -46.96 -4.78
CA ALA A 43 -2.52 -46.77 -3.35
C ALA A 43 -1.14 -46.95 -2.69
N LYS A 44 -1.07 -46.37 -1.49
CA LYS A 44 -0.28 -46.64 -0.28
C LYS A 44 0.55 -47.92 -0.23
N THR A 45 1.80 -47.81 0.28
CA THR A 45 2.29 -48.69 1.34
C THR A 45 3.31 -47.99 2.22
N ASN A 46 3.12 -48.15 3.54
CA ASN A 46 4.00 -47.83 4.65
C ASN A 46 5.27 -48.70 4.63
N GLY A 47 6.37 -48.14 5.16
CA GLY A 47 7.55 -48.96 5.49
C GLY A 47 8.59 -48.15 6.25
N THR A 48 8.54 -48.27 7.58
CA THR A 48 9.58 -47.91 8.54
C THR A 48 10.82 -48.79 8.34
N ALA A 49 12.05 -48.20 8.41
CA ALA A 49 13.19 -48.83 9.10
C ALA A 49 14.38 -47.85 9.26
N LYS A 50 14.95 -47.93 10.45
CA LYS A 50 16.19 -47.32 10.97
C LYS A 50 17.45 -47.90 10.30
N GLY A 51 18.54 -47.12 10.29
CA GLY A 51 19.88 -47.73 10.24
C GLY A 51 21.01 -46.79 9.83
N LYS A 52 21.73 -46.34 10.80
CA LYS A 52 23.14 -46.04 10.99
C LYS A 52 24.14 -46.22 9.83
N GLY A 53 24.99 -45.21 9.59
CA GLY A 53 26.43 -45.40 9.85
C GLY A 53 27.40 -45.21 8.69
N LYS A 54 28.39 -44.33 8.90
CA LYS A 54 29.81 -44.38 8.45
C LYS A 54 30.16 -44.00 7.00
N LYS A 55 30.84 -42.81 6.82
CA LYS A 55 32.30 -42.56 6.84
C LYS A 55 33.09 -42.91 5.57
N ALA A 56 33.90 -41.93 5.13
CA ALA A 56 35.14 -41.94 4.36
C ALA A 56 34.97 -41.99 2.82
N ALA A 57 35.81 -41.41 2.00
CA ALA A 57 37.02 -40.58 2.07
C ALA A 57 37.34 -40.15 0.62
N GLU A 58 37.96 -38.96 0.51
CA GLU A 58 39.08 -38.60 -0.34
C GLU A 58 39.21 -39.12 -1.77
N THR A 59 39.46 -38.23 -2.71
CA THR A 59 40.74 -37.99 -3.36
C THR A 59 40.65 -36.82 -4.35
N ASP A 60 41.50 -35.82 -4.11
CA ASP A 60 42.46 -35.10 -4.92
C ASP A 60 42.41 -35.24 -6.45
N ASP A 61 42.54 -34.10 -7.13
CA ASP A 61 43.71 -33.84 -7.96
C ASP A 61 43.83 -32.36 -8.38
N GLU A 62 45.07 -31.90 -8.31
CA GLU A 62 45.61 -30.57 -8.58
C GLU A 62 45.72 -30.25 -10.08
N ALA A 63 45.84 -28.98 -10.40
CA ALA A 63 46.82 -28.48 -11.37
C ALA A 63 47.06 -26.96 -11.24
N GLU A 64 48.29 -26.67 -10.89
CA GLU A 64 48.99 -25.38 -10.88
C GLU A 64 49.07 -24.68 -12.23
N THR A 65 49.27 -23.33 -12.20
CA THR A 65 50.50 -22.62 -12.70
C THR A 65 50.44 -21.13 -12.37
N LYS A 66 51.30 -20.67 -11.49
CA LYS A 66 52.55 -19.81 -11.59
C LYS A 66 52.35 -18.40 -12.16
N THR A 67 52.48 -17.47 -11.27
CA THR A 67 53.52 -16.50 -10.88
C THR A 67 54.03 -15.52 -11.93
N THR A 68 54.08 -14.22 -11.56
CA THR A 68 55.29 -13.42 -11.52
C THR A 68 55.15 -12.20 -10.61
N ALA A 69 56.13 -12.04 -9.76
CA ALA A 69 56.34 -10.94 -8.81
C ALA A 69 57.34 -9.91 -9.39
N THR A 70 57.28 -8.66 -8.96
CA THR A 70 58.43 -7.76 -8.82
C THR A 70 58.18 -6.73 -7.71
N LYS A 71 58.88 -6.75 -6.77
CA LYS A 71 59.91 -6.16 -5.90
C LYS A 71 60.14 -4.64 -6.01
N GLY A 72 60.23 -4.04 -4.83
CA GLY A 72 61.12 -2.87 -4.55
C GLY A 72 60.66 -2.04 -3.37
N LYS A 73 61.14 -2.35 -2.18
CA LYS A 73 62.15 -1.73 -1.27
C LYS A 73 61.80 -0.31 -0.82
N ALA A 74 61.60 -0.14 0.47
CA ALA A 74 62.46 -0.09 1.67
C ALA A 74 62.89 1.36 2.00
N ALA A 75 62.81 1.83 3.13
CA ALA A 75 63.42 1.82 4.46
C ALA A 75 63.36 3.27 4.99
N THR A 76 63.45 3.69 6.16
CA THR A 76 64.03 3.30 7.43
C THR A 76 63.67 4.33 8.52
N LYS A 77 63.46 3.83 9.72
CA LYS A 77 64.07 4.14 11.03
C LYS A 77 63.92 5.51 11.69
N LYS A 78 63.50 5.48 12.90
CA LYS A 78 64.10 5.54 14.27
C LYS A 78 63.69 6.85 14.98
N THR A 79 63.47 6.99 16.27
CA THR A 79 63.87 6.35 17.53
C THR A 79 63.12 7.00 18.72
N THR A 80 62.67 6.17 19.65
CA THR A 80 62.77 6.19 21.11
C THR A 80 62.93 7.46 21.94
N LYS A 81 62.14 7.52 23.07
CA LYS A 81 62.57 7.51 24.48
C LYS A 81 61.32 7.65 25.39
N LYS A 82 60.99 6.78 26.21
CA LYS A 82 61.17 6.24 27.57
C LYS A 82 61.45 7.27 28.68
N SER A 83 60.57 7.31 29.71
CA SER A 83 60.82 7.43 31.16
C SER A 83 59.47 7.18 31.86
N GLU A 84 59.20 6.06 32.52
CA GLU A 84 59.43 5.67 33.93
C GLU A 84 58.95 6.73 34.91
N ALA A 85 57.90 6.44 35.59
CA ALA A 85 57.62 5.77 36.86
C ALA A 85 57.63 6.72 38.05
N GLU A 86 56.60 6.68 38.85
CA GLU A 86 56.68 6.32 40.26
C GLU A 86 55.32 6.25 40.94
N ALA A 87 55.17 5.21 41.70
CA ALA A 87 54.06 4.92 42.59
C ALA A 87 54.30 5.53 43.97
N THR A 88 53.25 5.99 44.63
CA THR A 88 53.22 5.99 46.11
C THR A 88 51.77 5.94 46.63
N THR A 89 51.44 4.81 47.22
CA THR A 89 50.89 4.53 48.56
C THR A 89 49.68 5.28 49.09
N SER A 90 48.67 4.48 49.39
CA SER A 90 47.59 4.76 50.35
C SER A 90 48.06 4.91 51.78
N PRO A 91 47.29 5.56 52.65
CA PRO A 91 46.95 4.90 53.90
C PRO A 91 45.49 5.01 54.36
N ALA A 92 45.04 3.87 54.80
CA ALA A 92 44.29 3.46 55.99
C ALA A 92 43.13 4.33 56.55
N LYS A 93 42.06 3.61 56.74
CA LYS A 93 40.86 3.71 57.57
C LYS A 93 40.99 4.52 58.86
N THR A 94 39.98 5.37 59.12
CA THR A 94 39.50 5.62 60.46
C THR A 94 37.98 5.59 60.52
N THR A 95 37.50 4.65 61.31
CA THR A 95 36.14 4.49 61.77
C THR A 95 35.71 5.67 62.63
N ARG A 96 34.53 6.29 62.31
CA ARG A 96 33.80 7.13 63.26
C ARG A 96 32.32 6.75 63.32
N LYS A 97 31.90 6.53 64.58
CA LYS A 97 30.61 6.11 65.08
C LYS A 97 29.45 6.97 64.57
N ARG A 98 28.36 6.31 64.24
CA ARG A 98 27.02 6.84 64.06
C ARG A 98 26.51 7.60 65.28
N LYS A 99 26.00 8.79 65.03
CA LYS A 99 24.99 9.44 65.85
C LYS A 99 23.69 9.52 65.03
N ALA A 100 22.62 9.02 65.58
CA ALA A 100 21.28 9.19 65.03
C ALA A 100 20.94 10.69 65.04
N ALA A 101 20.42 11.19 63.95
CA ALA A 101 19.74 12.46 63.85
C ALA A 101 18.53 12.29 62.91
N ASP A 102 17.43 12.84 63.32
CA ASP A 102 16.10 12.81 62.80
C ASP A 102 15.99 13.04 61.30
N ASP A 103 15.16 12.22 60.72
CA ASP A 103 14.79 12.19 59.30
C ASP A 103 13.68 13.24 59.06
N ASP A 104 14.08 14.45 58.71
CA ASP A 104 13.18 15.46 58.18
C ASP A 104 13.76 15.98 56.84
N THR A 105 13.75 15.06 55.85
CA THR A 105 14.07 15.43 54.48
C THR A 105 12.76 15.85 53.79
N PRO A 106 12.64 17.09 53.31
CA PRO A 106 11.48 17.49 52.54
C PRO A 106 11.42 16.62 51.29
N ALA A 107 10.26 16.01 51.05
CA ALA A 107 9.98 15.26 49.84
C ALA A 107 10.33 16.10 48.61
N ALA A 108 11.17 15.54 47.73
CA ALA A 108 11.49 16.19 46.46
C ALA A 108 10.19 16.59 45.75
N PRO A 109 10.09 17.81 45.17
CA PRO A 109 8.88 18.24 44.51
C PRO A 109 8.56 17.25 43.40
N ALA A 110 7.33 16.70 43.41
CA ALA A 110 6.83 15.84 42.37
C ALA A 110 7.07 16.53 41.03
N LYS A 111 7.76 15.85 40.09
CA LYS A 111 7.94 16.33 38.72
C LYS A 111 6.56 16.65 38.18
N LYS A 112 6.28 17.94 37.93
CA LYS A 112 5.06 18.38 37.26
C LYS A 112 4.95 17.60 35.97
N VAL A 113 3.93 16.77 35.84
CA VAL A 113 3.58 16.10 34.59
C VAL A 113 3.39 17.24 33.58
N LYS A 114 4.20 17.24 32.53
CA LYS A 114 4.09 18.19 31.43
C LYS A 114 2.82 17.82 30.67
N VAL A 115 1.71 18.48 30.93
CA VAL A 115 0.49 18.31 30.14
C VAL A 115 0.83 18.69 28.69
N LEU A 116 0.63 17.75 27.77
CA LEU A 116 0.84 17.99 26.35
C LEU A 116 -0.22 18.98 25.87
N THR A 117 0.19 20.16 25.42
CA THR A 117 -0.72 21.17 24.89
C THR A 117 -0.89 21.01 23.39
N LYS A 118 -2.14 21.17 22.91
CA LYS A 118 -2.48 21.17 21.49
C LYS A 118 -1.85 22.41 20.82
N GLY A 119 -1.30 22.20 19.63
CA GLY A 119 -0.83 23.28 18.75
C GLY A 119 -1.99 24.00 18.04
N PRO A 120 -1.68 25.04 17.24
CA PRO A 120 -2.68 25.70 16.39
C PRO A 120 -3.24 24.71 15.36
N VAL A 121 -4.51 24.83 15.03
CA VAL A 121 -5.16 24.02 13.99
C VAL A 121 -4.58 24.39 12.61
N LEU A 122 -4.07 23.41 11.91
CA LEU A 122 -3.47 23.51 10.57
C LEU A 122 -4.29 22.78 9.51
N ASN A 123 -5.01 21.73 9.91
CA ASN A 123 -5.73 20.81 9.05
C ASN A 123 -7.19 20.69 9.50
N GLU A 124 -8.08 20.49 8.54
CA GLU A 124 -9.50 20.27 8.79
C GLU A 124 -9.81 18.77 8.72
N ALA A 125 -10.59 18.28 9.68
CA ALA A 125 -11.03 16.89 9.70
C ALA A 125 -12.10 16.66 8.62
N PRO A 126 -12.07 15.53 7.89
CA PRO A 126 -13.14 15.14 6.99
C PRO A 126 -14.44 14.93 7.78
N THR A 127 -15.57 15.31 7.18
CA THR A 127 -16.90 15.25 7.82
C THR A 127 -17.90 14.37 7.08
N GLN A 128 -17.67 14.12 5.78
CA GLN A 128 -18.58 13.31 4.96
C GLN A 128 -18.51 11.86 5.42
N LYS A 129 -19.61 11.33 5.94
CA LYS A 129 -19.75 9.90 6.24
C LYS A 129 -19.85 9.09 4.96
N LEU A 130 -19.31 7.88 5.00
CA LEU A 130 -19.16 7.00 3.85
C LEU A 130 -19.86 5.66 4.06
N HIS A 131 -20.47 5.15 3.00
CA HIS A 131 -20.73 3.72 2.84
C HIS A 131 -19.44 3.04 2.41
N VAL A 132 -19.08 1.95 3.05
CA VAL A 132 -17.86 1.18 2.80
C VAL A 132 -18.23 -0.16 2.18
N TYR A 133 -17.73 -0.42 0.97
CA TYR A 133 -17.90 -1.69 0.27
C TYR A 133 -16.55 -2.38 0.18
N VAL A 134 -16.51 -3.67 0.52
CA VAL A 134 -15.29 -4.49 0.55
C VAL A 134 -15.43 -5.68 -0.40
N PHE A 135 -14.33 -6.11 -0.98
CA PHE A 135 -14.24 -7.31 -1.83
C PHE A 135 -12.80 -7.80 -1.91
N GLY A 136 -12.64 -9.04 -2.33
CA GLY A 136 -11.37 -9.75 -2.35
C GLY A 136 -11.31 -10.87 -1.32
N GLU A 137 -10.12 -11.30 -0.98
CA GLU A 137 -9.86 -12.31 0.04
C GLU A 137 -9.97 -11.72 1.45
N GLY A 138 -10.51 -12.51 2.37
CA GLY A 138 -10.67 -12.16 3.79
C GLY A 138 -10.19 -13.28 4.72
N THR A 139 -9.28 -14.14 4.25
CA THR A 139 -8.75 -15.29 5.01
C THR A 139 -7.96 -14.88 6.25
N ALA A 140 -7.54 -13.63 6.35
CA ALA A 140 -6.87 -13.07 7.52
C ALA A 140 -7.67 -11.92 8.17
N GLY A 141 -8.95 -11.79 7.84
CA GLY A 141 -9.84 -10.77 8.42
C GLY A 141 -9.75 -9.39 7.78
N GLU A 142 -9.06 -9.24 6.63
CA GLU A 142 -8.77 -7.97 5.95
C GLU A 142 -10.04 -7.21 5.54
N LEU A 143 -11.13 -7.94 5.31
CA LEU A 143 -12.41 -7.34 4.89
C LEU A 143 -13.20 -6.73 6.05
N GLY A 144 -12.84 -7.04 7.32
CA GLY A 144 -13.54 -6.50 8.49
C GLY A 144 -15.00 -6.94 8.60
N LEU A 145 -15.32 -8.14 8.09
CA LEU A 145 -16.69 -8.70 8.05
C LEU A 145 -16.96 -9.74 9.13
N GLY A 146 -16.01 -9.93 10.08
CA GLY A 146 -16.11 -10.93 11.16
C GLY A 146 -15.73 -12.35 10.73
N THR A 147 -16.13 -13.33 11.54
CA THR A 147 -15.66 -14.72 11.48
C THR A 147 -16.58 -15.66 10.70
N SER A 148 -17.57 -15.15 9.96
CA SER A 148 -18.43 -16.00 9.11
C SER A 148 -17.65 -16.55 7.90
N LYS A 149 -17.91 -17.81 7.52
CA LYS A 149 -17.39 -18.42 6.29
C LYS A 149 -17.68 -17.61 5.03
N LYS A 150 -18.75 -16.81 5.04
CA LYS A 150 -19.11 -15.91 3.94
C LYS A 150 -18.24 -14.65 3.87
N SER A 151 -17.35 -14.45 4.85
CA SER A 151 -16.43 -13.32 4.92
C SER A 151 -15.06 -13.62 4.31
N ILE A 152 -14.79 -14.86 3.88
CA ILE A 152 -13.50 -15.30 3.36
C ILE A 152 -13.29 -14.79 1.93
N ASP A 153 -14.22 -15.12 1.02
CA ASP A 153 -14.11 -14.74 -0.40
C ASP A 153 -15.30 -13.85 -0.77
N VAL A 154 -15.04 -12.58 -0.89
CA VAL A 154 -16.06 -11.61 -1.31
C VAL A 154 -15.78 -11.22 -2.77
N LYS A 155 -16.36 -11.98 -3.69
CA LYS A 155 -16.08 -11.93 -5.13
C LYS A 155 -16.49 -10.62 -5.82
N ARG A 156 -17.43 -9.88 -5.24
CA ARG A 156 -17.97 -8.62 -5.75
C ARG A 156 -18.21 -7.64 -4.61
N PRO A 157 -18.21 -6.31 -4.85
CA PRO A 157 -18.45 -5.32 -3.80
C PRO A 157 -19.64 -5.67 -2.91
N ARG A 158 -19.40 -5.72 -1.61
CA ARG A 158 -20.35 -5.98 -0.54
C ARG A 158 -20.28 -4.86 0.48
N LEU A 159 -21.45 -4.26 0.82
CA LEU A 159 -21.54 -3.27 1.89
C LEU A 159 -21.09 -3.91 3.22
N ASN A 160 -20.16 -3.26 3.91
CA ASN A 160 -19.70 -3.72 5.22
C ASN A 160 -20.66 -3.25 6.32
N PRO A 161 -21.41 -4.15 6.98
CA PRO A 161 -22.39 -3.79 8.02
C PRO A 161 -21.72 -3.29 9.31
N GLU A 162 -20.47 -3.74 9.58
CA GLU A 162 -19.70 -3.36 10.77
C GLU A 162 -19.18 -1.91 10.68
N LEU A 163 -19.18 -1.32 9.47
CA LEU A 163 -18.80 0.06 9.19
C LEU A 163 -20.01 0.92 8.78
N SER A 164 -21.17 0.63 9.33
CA SER A 164 -22.42 1.36 9.03
C SER A 164 -22.25 2.88 9.15
N ALA A 165 -22.66 3.63 8.13
CA ALA A 165 -22.60 5.08 8.11
C ALA A 165 -23.40 5.74 9.25
N ALA A 166 -24.47 5.10 9.70
CA ALA A 166 -25.30 5.56 10.82
C ALA A 166 -24.65 5.31 12.19
N LYS A 167 -24.09 4.11 12.41
CA LYS A 167 -23.58 3.70 13.74
C LYS A 167 -22.11 4.07 13.94
N VAL A 168 -21.27 3.88 12.91
CA VAL A 168 -19.81 4.09 12.97
C VAL A 168 -19.41 5.37 12.27
N GLY A 169 -19.96 5.63 11.07
CA GLY A 169 -19.74 6.86 10.34
C GLY A 169 -18.29 7.07 9.94
N VAL A 170 -17.72 6.15 9.19
CA VAL A 170 -16.38 6.29 8.59
C VAL A 170 -16.35 7.54 7.70
N VAL A 171 -15.31 8.37 7.82
CA VAL A 171 -15.09 9.58 7.01
C VAL A 171 -13.83 9.47 6.13
N GLN A 172 -12.89 8.59 6.48
CA GLN A 172 -11.74 8.24 5.66
C GLN A 172 -11.34 6.79 5.95
N ILE A 173 -10.82 6.09 4.93
CA ILE A 173 -10.34 4.72 5.03
C ILE A 173 -9.14 4.52 4.11
N GLU A 174 -8.15 3.75 4.57
CA GLU A 174 -6.99 3.33 3.79
C GLU A 174 -6.71 1.84 4.02
N ALA A 175 -6.34 1.14 2.96
CA ALA A 175 -5.88 -0.24 2.99
C ALA A 175 -4.36 -0.29 3.04
N GLY A 176 -3.82 -1.13 3.91
CA GLY A 176 -2.42 -1.55 3.92
C GLY A 176 -2.21 -2.86 3.16
N GLY A 177 -1.13 -3.60 3.44
CA GLY A 177 -0.89 -4.90 2.80
C GLY A 177 -2.01 -5.91 3.07
N MET A 178 -2.24 -6.21 4.36
CA MET A 178 -3.25 -7.16 4.84
C MET A 178 -4.04 -6.61 6.03
N HIS A 179 -4.17 -5.29 6.15
CA HIS A 179 -4.95 -4.64 7.19
C HIS A 179 -5.57 -3.35 6.64
N ALA A 180 -6.52 -2.81 7.35
CA ALA A 180 -7.12 -1.52 7.02
C ALA A 180 -7.20 -0.61 8.25
N ILE A 181 -7.24 0.69 8.00
CA ILE A 181 -7.39 1.75 8.99
C ILE A 181 -8.48 2.72 8.56
N ALA A 182 -9.36 3.09 9.48
CA ALA A 182 -10.43 4.05 9.23
C ALA A 182 -10.48 5.13 10.29
N LEU A 183 -10.80 6.35 9.86
CA LEU A 183 -11.15 7.49 10.69
C LEU A 183 -12.66 7.65 10.70
N THR A 184 -13.25 7.83 11.88
CA THR A 184 -14.68 8.05 12.06
C THR A 184 -15.01 9.52 12.32
N HIS A 185 -16.26 9.92 12.10
CA HIS A 185 -16.73 11.28 12.31
C HIS A 185 -16.67 11.73 13.78
N ASP A 186 -16.75 10.78 14.72
CA ASP A 186 -16.62 10.99 16.17
C ASP A 186 -15.17 10.94 16.66
N ASN A 187 -14.20 11.02 15.72
CA ASN A 187 -12.76 11.13 15.99
C ASN A 187 -12.12 9.85 16.55
N LYS A 188 -12.63 8.68 16.20
CA LYS A 188 -12.01 7.39 16.53
C LYS A 188 -11.19 6.87 15.35
N ILE A 189 -10.17 6.09 15.66
CA ILE A 189 -9.39 5.33 14.69
C ILE A 189 -9.71 3.85 14.89
N LEU A 190 -10.19 3.21 13.81
CA LEU A 190 -10.50 1.79 13.78
C LEU A 190 -9.49 1.07 12.89
N THR A 191 -9.13 -0.15 13.29
CA THR A 191 -8.22 -1.03 12.52
C THR A 191 -8.73 -2.46 12.54
N TRP A 192 -8.44 -3.22 11.48
CA TRP A 192 -8.74 -4.64 11.36
C TRP A 192 -7.82 -5.32 10.34
N GLY A 193 -7.80 -6.66 10.29
CA GLY A 193 -6.90 -7.47 9.49
C GLY A 193 -5.73 -7.99 10.31
N VAL A 194 -4.64 -8.36 9.65
CA VAL A 194 -3.47 -9.00 10.27
C VAL A 194 -2.77 -8.08 11.27
N ASN A 195 -2.44 -8.63 12.46
CA ASN A 195 -1.73 -7.91 13.54
C ASN A 195 -0.36 -8.49 13.93
N ASP A 196 0.21 -9.39 13.15
CA ASP A 196 1.50 -10.06 13.45
C ASP A 196 2.64 -9.11 13.81
N GLN A 197 2.55 -7.87 13.34
CA GLN A 197 3.59 -6.85 13.49
C GLN A 197 3.06 -5.58 14.16
N GLY A 198 2.00 -5.70 14.95
CA GLY A 198 1.41 -4.59 15.68
C GLY A 198 0.69 -3.57 14.78
N THR A 199 0.31 -3.95 13.55
CA THR A 199 -0.32 -3.07 12.56
C THR A 199 -1.65 -2.49 13.00
N LEU A 200 -2.34 -3.16 13.94
CA LEU A 200 -3.64 -2.73 14.44
C LEU A 200 -3.55 -1.75 15.62
N GLY A 201 -2.38 -1.57 16.23
CA GLY A 201 -2.16 -0.62 17.32
C GLY A 201 -2.99 -0.89 18.57
N ARG A 202 -3.43 -2.12 18.76
CA ARG A 202 -4.25 -2.60 19.89
C ARG A 202 -3.96 -4.06 20.19
N ASP A 203 -4.43 -4.54 21.35
CA ASP A 203 -4.29 -5.93 21.73
C ASP A 203 -5.34 -6.81 21.03
N THR A 204 -4.86 -7.78 20.29
CA THR A 204 -5.68 -8.78 19.61
C THR A 204 -5.45 -10.18 20.17
N THR A 205 -4.82 -10.31 21.34
CA THR A 205 -4.60 -11.61 21.98
C THR A 205 -5.92 -12.35 22.12
N TRP A 206 -5.96 -13.57 21.60
CA TRP A 206 -7.11 -14.44 21.59
C TRP A 206 -6.66 -15.87 21.82
N ASP A 207 -7.34 -16.61 22.68
CA ASP A 207 -7.03 -17.99 23.06
C ASP A 207 -7.54 -19.03 22.06
N GLY A 208 -8.07 -18.58 20.91
CA GLY A 208 -8.41 -19.41 19.76
C GLY A 208 -9.63 -20.30 19.94
N GLY A 209 -10.37 -20.15 21.06
CA GLY A 209 -11.46 -21.06 21.39
C GLY A 209 -10.97 -22.51 21.28
N LEU A 210 -9.85 -22.83 21.95
CA LEU A 210 -9.33 -24.20 22.02
C LEU A 210 -10.46 -25.11 22.48
N LYS A 211 -11.13 -25.77 21.53
CA LYS A 211 -11.96 -26.94 21.84
C LYS A 211 -10.98 -27.99 22.33
N ASP A 212 -11.13 -28.43 23.57
CA ASP A 212 -10.39 -29.57 24.06
C ASP A 212 -10.57 -30.72 23.06
N MET A 213 -9.47 -31.38 22.67
CA MET A 213 -9.53 -32.49 21.70
C MET A 213 -10.41 -33.63 22.20
N ASP A 214 -10.75 -33.65 23.50
CA ASP A 214 -11.67 -34.61 24.12
C ASP A 214 -13.15 -34.30 23.82
N ASP A 215 -13.52 -33.03 23.57
CA ASP A 215 -14.89 -32.64 23.17
C ASP A 215 -15.17 -32.86 21.67
N ALA A 216 -14.14 -33.04 20.83
CA ALA A 216 -14.31 -33.28 19.40
C ALA A 216 -14.89 -34.66 19.05
N ALA A 217 -15.01 -35.57 20.03
CA ALA A 217 -15.50 -36.93 19.81
C ALA A 217 -17.02 -37.09 19.98
N SER A 218 -17.74 -36.08 20.45
CA SER A 218 -19.16 -36.21 20.79
C SER A 218 -20.15 -35.44 19.90
N ASP A 219 -19.70 -34.63 18.95
CA ASP A 219 -20.57 -33.75 18.17
C ASP A 219 -20.50 -33.99 16.66
N SER A 220 -21.05 -35.14 16.23
CA SER A 220 -21.12 -35.48 14.79
C SER A 220 -22.32 -34.86 14.06
N ASP A 221 -23.17 -34.03 14.70
CA ASP A 221 -24.41 -33.54 14.09
C ASP A 221 -24.83 -32.10 14.48
N SER A 222 -23.94 -31.24 14.96
CA SER A 222 -24.33 -29.84 15.14
C SER A 222 -23.84 -28.99 13.95
N GLU A 223 -24.79 -28.55 13.12
CA GLU A 223 -24.64 -27.46 12.13
C GLU A 223 -24.22 -26.11 12.76
N SER A 224 -23.29 -26.08 13.69
CA SER A 224 -22.73 -24.83 14.23
C SER A 224 -21.59 -24.28 13.36
N GLY A 225 -21.71 -24.44 12.05
CA GLY A 225 -20.62 -24.41 11.08
C GLY A 225 -20.45 -23.13 10.28
N ASP A 226 -20.89 -21.95 10.71
CA ASP A 226 -20.65 -20.69 9.97
C ASP A 226 -19.36 -19.95 10.42
N ASP A 227 -18.66 -20.43 11.44
CA ASP A 227 -17.39 -19.85 11.92
C ASP A 227 -16.23 -20.32 11.03
N ASN A 228 -15.37 -19.37 10.59
CA ASN A 228 -14.18 -19.61 9.79
C ASN A 228 -12.90 -19.80 10.61
N GLY A 229 -12.97 -19.73 11.95
CA GLY A 229 -11.83 -19.89 12.86
C GLY A 229 -10.89 -18.68 12.94
N LEU A 230 -11.25 -17.54 12.34
CA LEU A 230 -10.46 -16.32 12.45
C LEU A 230 -10.55 -15.72 13.87
N ASN A 231 -9.49 -15.00 14.25
CA ASN A 231 -9.50 -14.17 15.45
C ASN A 231 -10.54 -13.04 15.32
N PRO A 232 -11.63 -13.03 16.10
CA PRO A 232 -12.67 -12.01 15.98
C PRO A 232 -12.15 -10.59 16.30
N LYS A 233 -11.10 -10.48 17.12
CA LYS A 233 -10.46 -9.19 17.39
C LYS A 233 -9.67 -8.65 16.19
N GLU A 234 -9.33 -9.46 15.22
CA GLU A 234 -8.66 -9.07 13.98
C GLU A 234 -9.65 -8.95 12.83
N ALA A 235 -10.59 -9.88 12.74
CA ALA A 235 -11.58 -9.92 11.67
C ALA A 235 -12.69 -8.84 11.77
N LEU A 236 -12.79 -8.13 12.89
CA LEU A 236 -13.74 -7.03 13.11
C LEU A 236 -13.02 -5.69 13.32
N PRO A 237 -13.57 -4.57 12.82
CA PRO A 237 -13.07 -3.24 13.14
C PRO A 237 -13.04 -3.00 14.65
N GLY A 238 -11.87 -2.61 15.17
CA GLY A 238 -11.68 -2.29 16.59
C GLY A 238 -10.92 -1.00 16.79
N GLU A 239 -11.19 -0.30 17.88
CA GLU A 239 -10.57 0.99 18.19
C GLU A 239 -9.11 0.82 18.62
N VAL A 240 -8.25 1.69 18.11
CA VAL A 240 -6.82 1.76 18.44
C VAL A 240 -6.63 2.14 19.91
N ASP A 241 -5.68 1.48 20.58
CA ASP A 241 -5.40 1.69 22.01
C ASP A 241 -4.40 2.83 22.23
N TRP A 242 -4.91 3.98 22.68
CA TRP A 242 -4.14 5.18 23.01
C TRP A 242 -3.64 5.23 24.46
N SER A 243 -3.88 4.21 25.27
CA SER A 243 -3.58 4.22 26.72
C SER A 243 -2.10 4.45 27.06
N LYS A 244 -1.19 4.10 26.14
CA LYS A 244 0.26 4.29 26.30
C LYS A 244 0.79 5.55 25.63
N THR A 245 -0.07 6.36 25.01
CA THR A 245 0.33 7.50 24.18
C THR A 245 -0.45 8.75 24.55
N GLU A 246 0.28 9.78 24.97
CA GLU A 246 -0.34 11.07 25.30
C GLU A 246 -0.75 11.80 24.02
N VAL A 247 -2.04 12.06 23.88
CA VAL A 247 -2.64 12.94 22.88
C VAL A 247 -3.20 14.16 23.59
N ALA A 248 -2.90 15.37 23.10
CA ALA A 248 -3.38 16.60 23.72
C ALA A 248 -4.91 16.66 23.67
N GLU A 249 -5.54 17.16 24.74
CA GLU A 249 -6.99 17.34 24.81
C GLU A 249 -7.50 18.20 23.64
N GLY A 250 -8.64 17.81 23.08
CA GLY A 250 -9.25 18.47 21.92
C GLY A 250 -8.56 18.25 20.60
N THR A 251 -7.58 17.32 20.50
CA THR A 251 -6.96 16.92 19.22
C THR A 251 -7.98 16.20 18.34
N ARG A 252 -8.01 16.56 17.05
CA ARG A 252 -8.77 15.83 16.02
C ARG A 252 -7.82 15.14 15.07
N PHE A 253 -8.17 13.93 14.69
CA PHE A 253 -7.52 13.21 13.60
C PHE A 253 -8.07 13.69 12.27
N VAL A 254 -7.21 13.82 11.25
CA VAL A 254 -7.59 14.45 9.98
C VAL A 254 -7.20 13.63 8.75
N GLU A 255 -6.21 12.76 8.86
CA GLU A 255 -5.77 11.89 7.77
C GLU A 255 -5.21 10.59 8.34
N VAL A 256 -5.52 9.47 7.69
CA VAL A 256 -4.93 8.16 7.97
C VAL A 256 -4.14 7.68 6.75
N ALA A 257 -3.10 6.87 6.98
CA ALA A 257 -2.32 6.22 5.94
C ALA A 257 -1.86 4.84 6.40
N ALA A 258 -1.80 3.88 5.49
CA ALA A 258 -1.38 2.51 5.74
C ALA A 258 -0.28 2.08 4.75
N GLY A 259 0.75 1.41 5.26
CA GLY A 259 1.74 0.65 4.47
C GLY A 259 1.50 -0.85 4.60
N ASP A 260 2.46 -1.70 4.20
CA ASP A 260 2.27 -3.15 4.32
C ASP A 260 2.07 -3.58 5.78
N SER A 261 2.91 -3.09 6.67
CA SER A 261 2.89 -3.44 8.09
C SER A 261 3.00 -2.21 8.99
N THR A 262 2.52 -1.04 8.52
CA THR A 262 2.55 0.22 9.27
C THR A 262 1.24 0.97 9.11
N SER A 263 0.84 1.66 10.16
CA SER A 263 -0.31 2.56 10.18
C SER A 263 0.10 3.93 10.71
N PHE A 264 -0.48 4.99 10.15
CA PHE A 264 -0.21 6.38 10.53
C PHE A 264 -1.48 7.20 10.64
N VAL A 265 -1.44 8.20 11.53
CA VAL A 265 -2.51 9.17 11.74
C VAL A 265 -1.93 10.56 11.84
N LEU A 266 -2.52 11.51 11.12
CA LEU A 266 -2.21 12.93 11.18
C LEU A 266 -3.25 13.64 12.02
N THR A 267 -2.81 14.56 12.87
CA THR A 267 -3.67 15.41 13.69
C THR A 267 -3.91 16.79 13.08
N ASP A 268 -4.94 17.46 13.53
CA ASP A 268 -5.30 18.81 13.10
C ASP A 268 -4.24 19.87 13.43
N ASP A 269 -3.41 19.64 14.45
CA ASP A 269 -2.26 20.50 14.79
C ASP A 269 -0.95 20.08 14.11
N GLY A 270 -1.00 19.12 13.16
CA GLY A 270 0.11 18.71 12.32
C GLY A 270 1.14 17.81 13.00
N LYS A 271 0.73 17.03 14.01
CA LYS A 271 1.51 15.92 14.57
C LYS A 271 1.16 14.63 13.84
N VAL A 272 2.12 13.71 13.76
CA VAL A 272 1.92 12.37 13.19
C VAL A 272 2.19 11.33 14.26
N TYR A 273 1.25 10.43 14.43
CA TYR A 273 1.43 9.21 15.20
C TYR A 273 1.46 8.02 14.24
N GLY A 274 2.14 6.94 14.64
CA GLY A 274 2.16 5.73 13.85
C GLY A 274 2.53 4.53 14.69
N TRP A 275 2.31 3.33 14.13
CA TRP A 275 2.60 2.04 14.76
C TRP A 275 2.83 0.96 13.72
N GLY A 276 3.16 -0.26 14.16
CA GLY A 276 3.59 -1.34 13.29
C GLY A 276 5.10 -1.43 13.15
N THR A 277 5.59 -1.83 11.99
CA THR A 277 7.02 -1.92 11.67
C THR A 277 7.28 -1.77 10.18
N PHE A 278 8.41 -1.20 9.81
CA PHE A 278 8.93 -1.30 8.45
C PHE A 278 9.68 -2.62 8.26
N ARG A 279 9.57 -3.19 7.08
CA ARG A 279 10.28 -4.40 6.68
C ARG A 279 11.39 -4.08 5.67
N SER A 280 12.36 -4.94 5.61
CA SER A 280 13.44 -4.95 4.63
C SER A 280 13.55 -6.33 4.00
N ASN A 281 14.45 -6.51 3.06
CA ASN A 281 14.73 -7.84 2.48
C ASN A 281 15.22 -8.85 3.54
N ASP A 282 15.78 -8.34 4.66
CA ASP A 282 16.28 -9.17 5.79
C ASP A 282 15.18 -9.44 6.85
N GLY A 283 13.92 -9.03 6.62
CA GLY A 283 12.81 -9.18 7.56
C GLY A 283 12.44 -7.88 8.27
N ILE A 284 12.17 -7.93 9.58
CA ILE A 284 11.80 -6.74 10.37
C ILE A 284 12.98 -5.77 10.41
N PHE A 285 12.78 -4.58 9.86
CA PHE A 285 13.77 -3.50 9.87
C PHE A 285 13.69 -2.65 11.15
N GLY A 286 12.49 -2.26 11.53
CA GLY A 286 12.18 -1.47 12.72
C GLY A 286 11.14 -0.40 12.45
N PHE A 287 10.57 0.19 13.50
CA PHE A 287 9.61 1.29 13.39
C PHE A 287 10.29 2.65 13.65
N THR A 288 11.08 2.73 14.72
CA THR A 288 11.98 3.86 15.00
C THR A 288 13.39 3.34 15.23
N GLN A 289 14.35 4.23 15.45
CA GLN A 289 15.73 3.81 15.77
C GLN A 289 15.82 2.92 17.03
N ASP A 290 14.91 3.13 17.99
CA ASP A 290 14.90 2.47 19.29
C ASP A 290 13.81 1.38 19.41
N VAL A 291 12.80 1.40 18.54
CA VAL A 291 11.62 0.51 18.60
C VAL A 291 11.56 -0.34 17.34
N LYS A 292 11.64 -1.66 17.49
CA LYS A 292 11.52 -2.59 16.35
C LYS A 292 10.08 -2.72 15.86
N VAL A 293 9.17 -3.00 16.77
CA VAL A 293 7.73 -3.10 16.50
C VAL A 293 7.00 -2.21 17.50
N ALA A 294 6.21 -1.28 17.00
CA ALA A 294 5.35 -0.44 17.81
C ALA A 294 3.94 -1.06 17.84
N ASP A 295 3.60 -1.73 18.91
CA ASP A 295 2.30 -2.38 19.12
C ASP A 295 1.18 -1.41 19.51
N ARG A 296 1.53 -0.14 19.70
CA ARG A 296 0.64 0.98 20.05
C ARG A 296 1.11 2.25 19.34
N PRO A 297 0.24 3.27 19.18
CA PRO A 297 0.64 4.53 18.58
C PRO A 297 1.85 5.17 19.26
N VAL A 298 2.80 5.65 18.46
CA VAL A 298 3.99 6.38 18.88
C VAL A 298 4.04 7.71 18.13
N LEU A 299 4.32 8.81 18.82
CA LEU A 299 4.54 10.11 18.19
C LEU A 299 5.82 10.06 17.33
N ILE A 300 5.69 10.36 16.04
CA ILE A 300 6.83 10.41 15.12
C ILE A 300 7.63 11.70 15.38
N SER A 301 8.80 11.52 15.97
CA SER A 301 9.71 12.62 16.27
C SER A 301 10.31 13.21 14.98
N GLY A 302 10.67 14.50 15.01
CA GLY A 302 11.29 15.18 13.88
C GLY A 302 10.33 15.82 12.89
N LEU A 303 9.04 15.51 12.94
CA LEU A 303 7.99 16.13 12.12
C LEU A 303 7.32 17.29 12.85
N LYS A 304 6.99 18.34 12.12
CA LYS A 304 6.25 19.52 12.62
C LYS A 304 5.39 20.11 11.53
N ASN A 305 4.21 20.59 11.91
CA ASN A 305 3.29 21.28 11.00
C ASN A 305 2.96 20.47 9.75
N VAL A 306 2.79 19.16 9.90
CA VAL A 306 2.49 18.26 8.79
C VAL A 306 1.11 18.58 8.23
N LYS A 307 1.01 18.58 6.91
CA LYS A 307 -0.19 18.87 6.12
C LYS A 307 -0.77 17.61 5.49
N SER A 308 0.07 16.61 5.20
CA SER A 308 -0.34 15.34 4.62
C SER A 308 0.67 14.24 4.94
N ILE A 309 0.17 13.01 5.07
CA ILE A 309 0.92 11.78 5.31
C ILE A 309 0.53 10.73 4.26
N LYS A 310 1.51 10.03 3.69
CA LYS A 310 1.29 8.90 2.78
C LYS A 310 2.26 7.77 3.13
N ALA A 311 1.83 6.54 2.90
CA ALA A 311 2.66 5.37 3.10
C ALA A 311 2.71 4.52 1.82
N GLY A 312 3.90 4.03 1.49
CA GLY A 312 4.12 2.94 0.55
C GLY A 312 4.30 1.64 1.32
N ALA A 313 4.71 0.56 0.67
CA ALA A 313 4.83 -0.74 1.30
C ALA A 313 5.68 -0.66 2.60
N ASN A 314 6.89 -0.12 2.51
CA ASN A 314 7.81 -0.05 3.64
C ASN A 314 8.51 1.31 3.78
N HIS A 315 7.83 2.38 3.38
CA HIS A 315 8.30 3.75 3.59
C HIS A 315 7.12 4.69 3.80
N ALA A 316 7.38 5.85 4.39
CA ALA A 316 6.38 6.87 4.59
C ALA A 316 6.90 8.24 4.15
N LEU A 317 5.99 9.09 3.70
CA LEU A 317 6.21 10.47 3.31
C LEU A 317 5.32 11.39 4.15
N ALA A 318 5.87 12.49 4.63
CA ALA A 318 5.09 13.57 5.23
C ALA A 318 5.43 14.89 4.52
N MET A 319 4.43 15.71 4.27
CA MET A 319 4.59 17.06 3.72
C MET A 319 4.14 18.09 4.75
N ASP A 320 4.97 19.09 5.01
CA ASP A 320 4.62 20.18 5.91
C ASP A 320 3.80 21.30 5.21
N ASN A 321 3.33 22.27 5.99
CA ASN A 321 2.55 23.40 5.49
C ASN A 321 3.34 24.38 4.61
N LYS A 322 4.66 24.18 4.45
CA LYS A 322 5.53 24.95 3.55
C LYS A 322 5.87 24.21 2.26
N GLY A 323 5.40 22.97 2.13
CA GLY A 323 5.69 22.08 1.01
C GLY A 323 7.09 21.44 1.11
N ALA A 324 7.67 21.33 2.30
CA ALA A 324 8.83 20.49 2.54
C ALA A 324 8.38 19.05 2.76
N VAL A 325 9.07 18.09 2.12
CA VAL A 325 8.73 16.66 2.18
C VAL A 325 9.79 15.90 2.95
N PHE A 326 9.34 15.04 3.84
CA PHE A 326 10.15 14.17 4.68
C PHE A 326 9.87 12.72 4.31
N ALA A 327 10.92 11.89 4.26
CA ALA A 327 10.82 10.46 4.00
C ALA A 327 11.54 9.65 5.08
N TRP A 328 10.95 8.50 5.47
CA TRP A 328 11.56 7.54 6.40
C TRP A 328 11.02 6.13 6.15
N GLY A 329 11.67 5.13 6.78
CA GLY A 329 11.36 3.71 6.62
C GLY A 329 12.48 2.95 5.93
N SER A 330 12.17 1.87 5.22
CA SER A 330 13.14 1.11 4.43
C SER A 330 13.63 1.91 3.23
N GLY A 331 14.92 1.90 2.97
CA GLY A 331 15.55 2.64 1.87
C GLY A 331 16.26 1.76 0.84
N GLN A 332 16.04 0.45 0.88
CA GLN A 332 16.76 -0.52 0.04
C GLN A 332 16.51 -0.35 -1.46
N GLN A 333 15.31 0.13 -1.83
CA GLN A 333 14.91 0.42 -3.22
C GLN A 333 15.02 1.93 -3.56
N ASN A 334 15.78 2.69 -2.77
CA ASN A 334 15.90 4.16 -2.90
C ASN A 334 14.57 4.93 -2.81
N GLN A 335 13.51 4.32 -2.27
CA GLN A 335 12.18 4.92 -2.09
C GLN A 335 12.18 6.13 -1.15
N LEU A 336 13.27 6.37 -0.42
CA LEU A 336 13.44 7.56 0.43
C LEU A 336 13.95 8.80 -0.32
N GLY A 337 14.23 8.70 -1.62
CA GLY A 337 14.73 9.82 -2.44
C GLY A 337 16.10 10.35 -2.02
N ARG A 338 16.85 9.57 -1.25
CA ARG A 338 18.20 9.85 -0.78
C ARG A 338 18.99 8.56 -0.54
N ARG A 339 20.30 8.64 -0.69
CA ARG A 339 21.17 7.47 -0.45
C ARG A 339 21.19 7.08 1.02
N ILE A 340 20.92 5.83 1.31
CA ILE A 340 21.15 5.19 2.60
C ILE A 340 22.39 4.31 2.50
N VAL A 341 23.30 4.42 3.46
CA VAL A 341 24.50 3.60 3.53
C VAL A 341 24.34 2.53 4.63
N GLU A 342 24.80 1.32 4.36
CA GLU A 342 24.60 0.17 5.25
C GLU A 342 25.03 0.45 6.70
N ARG A 343 26.16 1.15 6.89
CA ARG A 343 26.69 1.51 8.22
C ARG A 343 25.71 2.32 9.07
N THR A 344 24.81 3.10 8.46
CA THR A 344 23.87 3.99 9.16
C THR A 344 22.43 3.72 8.70
N LYS A 345 22.13 2.47 8.32
CA LYS A 345 20.81 2.12 7.77
C LYS A 345 19.65 2.46 8.72
N THR A 346 19.84 2.36 10.03
CA THR A 346 18.81 2.73 11.02
C THR A 346 18.47 4.23 11.04
N GLU A 347 19.35 5.10 10.51
CA GLU A 347 19.02 6.51 10.32
C GLU A 347 17.89 6.73 9.28
N ALA A 348 17.60 5.71 8.46
CA ALA A 348 16.47 5.72 7.54
C ALA A 348 15.12 5.74 8.27
N LEU A 349 15.06 5.20 9.50
CA LEU A 349 13.86 5.21 10.33
C LEU A 349 13.50 6.56 10.94
N PHE A 350 14.35 7.57 10.75
CA PHE A 350 14.07 8.93 11.19
C PHE A 350 13.64 9.80 9.99
N PRO A 351 12.52 10.56 10.09
CA PRO A 351 12.07 11.43 9.02
C PRO A 351 13.13 12.47 8.65
N ARG A 352 13.53 12.49 7.39
CA ARG A 352 14.48 13.49 6.86
C ARG A 352 13.99 14.07 5.57
N GLU A 353 14.19 15.36 5.44
CA GLU A 353 13.98 16.10 4.20
C GLU A 353 15.02 15.72 3.15
N PHE A 354 14.66 15.79 1.87
CA PHE A 354 15.51 15.41 0.75
C PHE A 354 15.29 16.33 -0.47
N GLY A 355 15.92 16.03 -1.60
CA GLY A 355 16.15 16.87 -2.76
C GLY A 355 14.96 17.40 -3.57
N LEU A 356 13.78 17.61 -2.98
CA LEU A 356 12.62 18.21 -3.65
C LEU A 356 12.66 19.75 -3.61
N PRO A 357 12.03 20.44 -4.60
CA PRO A 357 11.97 21.89 -4.60
C PRO A 357 11.13 22.44 -3.44
N LYS A 358 11.50 23.62 -2.95
CA LYS A 358 10.92 24.29 -1.78
C LYS A 358 10.45 25.71 -2.08
N GLY A 359 9.68 26.23 -1.16
CA GLY A 359 9.31 27.64 -1.11
C GLY A 359 8.02 27.99 -1.84
N PRO A 360 7.62 29.26 -1.79
CA PRO A 360 6.27 29.69 -2.14
C PRO A 360 5.91 29.52 -3.62
N LYS A 361 6.91 29.50 -4.51
CA LYS A 361 6.69 29.38 -5.97
C LYS A 361 6.87 27.98 -6.53
N LYS A 362 7.71 27.14 -5.91
CA LYS A 362 8.10 25.81 -6.44
C LYS A 362 7.87 24.66 -5.47
N GLY A 363 7.43 24.94 -4.23
CA GLY A 363 7.21 23.91 -3.21
C GLY A 363 6.19 22.87 -3.63
N ILE A 364 6.23 21.73 -2.97
CA ILE A 364 5.35 20.60 -3.23
C ILE A 364 3.93 20.91 -2.73
N THR A 365 2.93 20.48 -3.48
CA THR A 365 1.49 20.60 -3.16
C THR A 365 0.84 19.29 -2.84
N SER A 366 1.37 18.17 -3.37
CA SER A 366 0.84 16.83 -3.15
C SER A 366 1.97 15.80 -3.17
N ILE A 367 1.83 14.77 -2.37
CA ILE A 367 2.72 13.62 -2.30
C ILE A 367 1.90 12.34 -2.47
N GLN A 368 2.47 11.34 -3.14
CA GLN A 368 1.86 10.03 -3.32
C GLN A 368 2.93 8.94 -3.36
N THR A 369 2.52 7.72 -3.09
CA THR A 369 3.39 6.55 -3.00
C THR A 369 2.88 5.41 -3.88
N GLY A 370 3.79 4.62 -4.39
CA GLY A 370 3.60 3.23 -4.74
C GLY A 370 4.21 2.33 -3.67
N ALA A 371 4.35 1.04 -3.94
CA ALA A 371 4.98 0.11 -3.02
C ALA A 371 6.45 0.49 -2.76
N TYR A 372 7.22 0.76 -3.82
CA TYR A 372 8.67 1.01 -3.75
C TYR A 372 9.13 2.29 -4.46
N HIS A 373 8.20 3.08 -4.97
CA HIS A 373 8.47 4.36 -5.63
C HIS A 373 7.50 5.43 -5.14
N SER A 374 7.76 6.67 -5.46
CA SER A 374 7.00 7.79 -4.92
C SER A 374 6.92 8.94 -5.90
N PHE A 375 5.90 9.78 -5.71
CA PHE A 375 5.62 10.96 -6.52
C PHE A 375 5.43 12.21 -5.65
N ALA A 376 5.81 13.35 -6.20
CA ALA A 376 5.49 14.66 -5.64
C ALA A 376 5.09 15.62 -6.76
N ILE A 377 3.98 16.32 -6.58
CA ILE A 377 3.48 17.34 -7.49
C ILE A 377 3.88 18.70 -6.95
N ALA A 378 4.60 19.47 -7.75
CA ALA A 378 5.02 20.81 -7.39
C ALA A 378 3.98 21.87 -7.80
N LYS A 379 4.04 23.05 -7.20
CA LYS A 379 3.22 24.22 -7.58
C LYS A 379 3.38 24.66 -9.02
N THR A 380 4.49 24.27 -9.66
CA THR A 380 4.76 24.52 -11.08
C THR A 380 3.98 23.58 -12.01
N GLY A 381 3.35 22.52 -11.47
CA GLY A 381 2.76 21.42 -12.23
C GLY A 381 3.76 20.32 -12.57
N ASP A 382 5.05 20.49 -12.26
CA ASP A 382 6.04 19.45 -12.46
C ASP A 382 5.78 18.28 -11.51
N ILE A 383 5.90 17.06 -12.04
CA ILE A 383 5.79 15.82 -11.27
C ILE A 383 7.19 15.27 -11.09
N TYR A 384 7.57 15.06 -9.83
CA TYR A 384 8.82 14.42 -9.44
C TYR A 384 8.56 12.98 -9.06
N ALA A 385 9.45 12.06 -9.48
CA ALA A 385 9.40 10.66 -9.10
C ALA A 385 10.79 10.17 -8.66
N TRP A 386 10.80 9.15 -7.79
CA TRP A 386 12.00 8.48 -7.29
C TRP A 386 11.67 7.09 -6.74
N GLY A 387 12.69 6.28 -6.48
CA GLY A 387 12.56 4.92 -5.95
C GLY A 387 12.87 3.85 -6.98
N LEU A 388 12.29 2.68 -6.82
CA LEU A 388 12.42 1.54 -7.74
C LEU A 388 11.98 1.91 -9.15
N ASN A 389 12.68 1.38 -10.17
CA ASN A 389 12.41 1.71 -11.58
C ASN A 389 12.68 0.53 -12.54
N ASN A 390 12.65 -0.71 -12.06
CA ASN A 390 12.94 -1.90 -12.86
C ASN A 390 12.02 -2.03 -14.07
N PHE A 391 10.77 -1.59 -13.91
CA PHE A 391 9.77 -1.58 -14.97
C PHE A 391 9.41 -0.16 -15.44
N GLY A 392 10.26 0.83 -15.16
CA GLY A 392 9.96 2.21 -15.52
C GLY A 392 8.77 2.80 -14.74
N GLU A 393 8.43 2.23 -13.59
CA GLU A 393 7.26 2.59 -12.77
C GLU A 393 7.28 4.04 -12.30
N THR A 394 8.46 4.67 -12.23
CA THR A 394 8.57 6.12 -11.98
C THR A 394 8.18 7.00 -13.18
N GLY A 395 8.00 6.43 -14.35
CA GLY A 395 7.81 7.18 -15.62
C GLY A 395 9.09 7.81 -16.15
N ILE A 396 10.25 7.42 -15.61
CA ILE A 396 11.58 7.86 -16.02
C ILE A 396 12.30 6.65 -16.61
N MET A 397 12.70 6.75 -17.88
CA MET A 397 13.27 5.62 -18.62
C MET A 397 14.77 5.39 -18.37
N ASP A 398 15.37 6.16 -17.47
CA ASP A 398 16.76 5.94 -17.07
C ASP A 398 16.90 4.55 -16.42
N ASN A 399 17.61 3.65 -17.05
CA ASN A 399 17.84 2.26 -16.63
C ASN A 399 16.59 1.35 -16.53
N ALA A 400 15.41 1.77 -17.00
CA ALA A 400 14.24 0.91 -17.04
C ALA A 400 14.53 -0.40 -17.80
N GLY A 401 14.05 -1.53 -17.28
CA GLY A 401 14.35 -2.87 -17.82
C GLY A 401 15.58 -3.54 -17.20
N GLN A 402 16.34 -2.86 -16.34
CA GLN A 402 17.44 -3.46 -15.57
C GLN A 402 16.97 -3.89 -14.18
N ASP A 403 17.49 -5.00 -13.67
CA ASP A 403 17.02 -5.60 -12.41
C ASP A 403 17.28 -4.74 -11.16
N ASP A 404 18.25 -3.83 -11.20
CA ASP A 404 18.62 -2.93 -10.12
C ASP A 404 18.32 -1.45 -10.44
N ALA A 405 17.46 -1.20 -11.42
CA ALA A 405 17.14 0.16 -11.83
C ALA A 405 16.43 0.94 -10.73
N VAL A 406 17.00 2.07 -10.35
CA VAL A 406 16.45 2.99 -9.36
C VAL A 406 16.64 4.44 -9.75
N ILE A 407 15.70 5.28 -9.36
CA ILE A 407 15.84 6.73 -9.39
C ILE A 407 16.19 7.20 -7.98
N MET A 408 17.48 7.36 -7.73
CA MET A 408 18.01 7.62 -6.38
C MET A 408 17.56 8.95 -5.78
N ASN A 409 17.47 10.00 -6.60
CA ASN A 409 17.02 11.32 -6.20
C ASN A 409 15.82 11.75 -7.03
N PRO A 410 14.91 12.56 -6.50
CA PRO A 410 13.74 13.03 -7.24
C PRO A 410 14.11 13.64 -8.58
N LYS A 411 13.52 13.15 -9.67
CA LYS A 411 13.65 13.67 -11.02
C LYS A 411 12.28 14.04 -11.59
N VAL A 412 12.23 15.02 -12.46
CA VAL A 412 11.01 15.41 -13.17
C VAL A 412 10.63 14.33 -14.18
N VAL A 413 9.39 13.88 -14.13
CA VAL A 413 8.82 12.93 -15.10
C VAL A 413 8.46 13.68 -16.38
N LYS A 414 9.37 13.67 -17.34
CA LYS A 414 9.24 14.44 -18.60
C LYS A 414 8.03 14.00 -19.43
N ALA A 415 7.67 12.72 -19.38
CA ALA A 415 6.53 12.17 -20.09
C ALA A 415 5.18 12.75 -19.63
N LEU A 416 5.12 13.31 -18.41
CA LEU A 416 3.91 13.92 -17.84
C LEU A 416 3.95 15.46 -17.85
N GLN A 417 5.01 16.07 -18.41
CA GLN A 417 5.10 17.52 -18.48
C GLN A 417 4.01 18.11 -19.39
N GLY A 418 3.36 19.17 -18.93
CA GLY A 418 2.26 19.81 -19.63
C GLY A 418 0.89 19.18 -19.36
N LEU A 419 0.83 18.00 -18.76
CA LEU A 419 -0.41 17.38 -18.31
C LEU A 419 -0.73 17.87 -16.87
N LYS A 420 -1.98 18.22 -16.65
CA LYS A 420 -2.45 18.56 -15.30
C LYS A 420 -2.93 17.28 -14.61
N ILE A 421 -2.06 16.65 -13.85
CA ILE A 421 -2.37 15.44 -13.08
C ILE A 421 -3.11 15.84 -11.80
N THR A 422 -4.29 15.28 -11.61
CA THR A 422 -5.15 15.49 -10.43
C THR A 422 -5.04 14.39 -9.39
N SER A 423 -4.78 13.16 -9.84
CA SER A 423 -4.58 12.00 -8.98
C SER A 423 -3.49 11.11 -9.59
N ILE A 424 -2.58 10.59 -8.78
CA ILE A 424 -1.54 9.65 -9.21
C ILE A 424 -1.31 8.66 -8.07
N LYS A 425 -1.10 7.39 -8.42
CA LYS A 425 -0.79 6.32 -7.45
C LYS A 425 0.15 5.32 -8.11
N GLY A 426 1.09 4.79 -7.35
CA GLY A 426 1.92 3.67 -7.77
C GLY A 426 1.38 2.35 -7.24
N GLY A 427 1.52 1.30 -8.03
CA GLY A 427 1.38 -0.09 -7.60
C GLY A 427 2.72 -0.69 -7.17
N GLY A 428 2.92 -2.01 -7.36
CA GLY A 428 4.21 -2.66 -7.15
C GLY A 428 5.25 -2.22 -8.17
N HIS A 429 4.93 -2.40 -9.44
CA HIS A 429 5.81 -2.16 -10.58
C HIS A 429 5.15 -1.38 -11.73
N HIS A 430 4.09 -0.66 -11.44
CA HIS A 430 3.36 0.16 -12.41
C HIS A 430 2.82 1.40 -11.73
N SER A 431 2.26 2.31 -12.50
CA SER A 431 1.64 3.52 -11.98
C SER A 431 0.43 3.92 -12.82
N VAL A 432 -0.50 4.58 -12.16
CA VAL A 432 -1.74 5.06 -12.75
C VAL A 432 -1.98 6.50 -12.36
N ALA A 433 -2.49 7.31 -13.27
CA ALA A 433 -2.79 8.72 -13.02
C ALA A 433 -4.10 9.16 -13.71
N ALA A 434 -4.77 10.13 -13.10
CA ALA A 434 -5.88 10.85 -13.71
C ALA A 434 -5.47 12.28 -14.04
N THR A 435 -5.89 12.77 -15.20
CA THR A 435 -5.67 14.14 -15.63
C THR A 435 -6.87 15.04 -15.27
N GLU A 436 -6.69 16.36 -15.34
CA GLU A 436 -7.77 17.33 -15.18
C GLU A 436 -8.85 17.15 -16.27
N ASP A 437 -8.46 16.69 -17.47
CA ASP A 437 -9.40 16.40 -18.56
C ASP A 437 -10.18 15.09 -18.34
N GLY A 438 -9.78 14.28 -17.37
CA GLY A 438 -10.42 13.03 -17.00
C GLY A 438 -9.82 11.79 -17.67
N ASP A 439 -8.68 11.91 -18.34
CA ASP A 439 -7.98 10.76 -18.91
C ASP A 439 -7.34 9.92 -17.80
N CYS A 440 -7.44 8.59 -17.91
CA CYS A 440 -6.68 7.64 -17.12
C CYS A 440 -5.42 7.25 -17.89
N LEU A 441 -4.26 7.47 -17.26
CA LEU A 441 -2.95 7.14 -17.81
C LEU A 441 -2.31 6.01 -17.00
N VAL A 442 -1.66 5.06 -17.69
CA VAL A 442 -0.92 3.95 -17.09
C VAL A 442 0.46 3.80 -17.71
N TRP A 443 1.42 3.30 -16.93
CA TRP A 443 2.76 2.93 -17.39
C TRP A 443 3.42 1.95 -16.44
N GLY A 444 4.52 1.33 -16.87
CA GLY A 444 5.24 0.33 -16.08
C GLY A 444 5.05 -1.08 -16.60
N ARG A 445 5.00 -2.05 -15.71
CA ARG A 445 4.91 -3.47 -16.00
C ARG A 445 3.62 -3.85 -16.73
N ILE A 446 3.73 -4.77 -17.70
CA ILE A 446 2.61 -5.22 -18.56
C ILE A 446 2.15 -6.64 -18.22
N ASP A 447 3.08 -7.55 -17.91
CA ASP A 447 2.91 -9.00 -17.95
C ASP A 447 2.00 -9.62 -16.87
N GLY A 448 1.45 -8.81 -15.96
CA GLY A 448 0.44 -9.19 -14.97
C GLY A 448 -0.84 -8.36 -15.10
N ALA A 449 -1.20 -7.98 -16.33
CA ALA A 449 -2.41 -7.19 -16.63
C ALA A 449 -2.49 -5.81 -15.95
N GLN A 450 -1.36 -5.26 -15.43
CA GLN A 450 -1.35 -4.02 -14.65
C GLN A 450 -1.79 -2.79 -15.43
N THR A 451 -1.73 -2.84 -16.78
CA THR A 451 -2.03 -1.67 -17.62
C THR A 451 -3.51 -1.51 -17.97
N GLY A 452 -4.31 -2.59 -17.91
CA GLY A 452 -5.72 -2.55 -18.32
C GLY A 452 -5.94 -2.24 -19.80
N ILE A 453 -4.90 -2.39 -20.63
CA ILE A 453 -4.92 -2.20 -22.08
C ILE A 453 -4.76 -3.58 -22.72
N SER A 454 -5.58 -3.89 -23.74
CA SER A 454 -5.52 -5.19 -24.42
C SER A 454 -4.14 -5.44 -25.05
N GLU A 455 -3.72 -6.71 -25.14
CA GLU A 455 -2.49 -7.09 -25.84
C GLU A 455 -2.50 -6.64 -27.30
N GLU A 456 -3.67 -6.67 -27.95
CA GLU A 456 -3.85 -6.21 -29.31
C GLU A 456 -3.58 -4.71 -29.46
N ASP A 457 -3.99 -3.90 -28.49
CA ASP A 457 -3.77 -2.44 -28.53
C ASP A 457 -2.33 -2.11 -28.12
N ILE A 458 -1.73 -2.85 -27.20
CA ILE A 458 -0.29 -2.73 -26.88
C ILE A 458 0.55 -3.06 -28.11
N ALA A 459 0.19 -4.10 -28.88
CA ALA A 459 0.92 -4.49 -30.09
C ALA A 459 0.88 -3.43 -31.21
N LYS A 460 -0.12 -2.54 -31.21
CA LYS A 460 -0.25 -1.42 -32.17
C LYS A 460 0.58 -0.19 -31.79
N LEU A 461 1.09 -0.14 -30.55
CA LEU A 461 1.90 0.98 -30.09
C LEU A 461 3.24 1.04 -30.84
N PRO A 462 3.81 2.23 -31.03
CA PRO A 462 5.14 2.36 -31.62
C PRO A 462 6.20 1.68 -30.74
N ASP A 463 7.26 1.14 -31.34
CA ASP A 463 8.33 0.45 -30.63
C ASP A 463 8.97 1.30 -29.51
N THR A 464 8.91 2.61 -29.61
CA THR A 464 9.40 3.54 -28.57
C THR A 464 8.51 3.59 -27.33
N ALA A 465 7.28 3.09 -27.40
CA ALA A 465 6.33 3.09 -26.28
C ALA A 465 6.48 1.88 -25.36
N THR A 466 7.21 0.84 -25.80
CA THR A 466 7.41 -0.39 -25.02
C THR A 466 8.86 -0.80 -24.96
N ILE A 467 9.25 -1.47 -23.87
CA ILE A 467 10.50 -2.25 -23.79
C ILE A 467 10.10 -3.72 -23.86
N LYS A 468 10.75 -4.46 -24.76
CA LYS A 468 10.47 -5.87 -25.05
C LYS A 468 11.47 -6.77 -24.33
N ASP A 469 11.04 -8.00 -24.01
CA ASP A 469 11.91 -9.05 -23.50
C ASP A 469 12.79 -9.65 -24.60
N GLU A 470 13.66 -10.60 -24.26
CA GLU A 470 14.53 -11.31 -25.21
C GLU A 470 13.76 -12.08 -26.29
N SER A 471 12.49 -12.40 -26.04
CA SER A 471 11.59 -13.06 -26.99
C SER A 471 10.83 -12.09 -27.90
N GLY A 472 11.07 -10.77 -27.73
CA GLY A 472 10.40 -9.71 -28.49
C GLY A 472 8.99 -9.38 -28.00
N ARG A 473 8.56 -9.88 -26.83
CA ARG A 473 7.24 -9.58 -26.24
C ARG A 473 7.33 -8.29 -25.42
N PRO A 474 6.33 -7.39 -25.53
CA PRO A 474 6.26 -6.21 -24.68
C PRO A 474 6.23 -6.61 -23.19
N ARG A 475 7.15 -6.06 -22.40
CA ARG A 475 7.25 -6.29 -20.95
C ARG A 475 6.99 -5.03 -20.14
N ILE A 476 7.36 -3.88 -20.70
CA ILE A 476 7.26 -2.59 -20.03
C ILE A 476 6.57 -1.60 -20.95
N LEU A 477 5.60 -0.89 -20.42
CA LEU A 477 4.97 0.27 -21.03
C LEU A 477 5.81 1.50 -20.65
N ALA A 478 6.73 1.88 -21.57
CA ALA A 478 7.75 2.89 -21.32
C ALA A 478 7.23 4.33 -21.38
N GLN A 479 6.09 4.54 -22.03
CA GLN A 479 5.40 5.82 -22.11
C GLN A 479 4.03 5.71 -21.51
N ALA A 480 3.60 6.72 -20.77
CA ALA A 480 2.24 6.77 -20.24
C ALA A 480 1.22 6.68 -21.37
N GLN A 481 0.33 5.69 -21.29
CA GLN A 481 -0.71 5.43 -22.27
C GLN A 481 -2.09 5.64 -21.64
N LYS A 482 -3.03 6.11 -22.46
CA LYS A 482 -4.42 6.26 -22.05
C LYS A 482 -5.13 4.91 -22.04
N VAL A 483 -5.85 4.62 -20.97
CA VAL A 483 -6.74 3.46 -20.86
C VAL A 483 -8.08 3.82 -21.53
N THR A 484 -8.25 3.40 -22.79
CA THR A 484 -9.38 3.79 -23.62
C THR A 484 -10.67 3.04 -23.33
N ALA A 485 -10.58 1.91 -22.62
CA ALA A 485 -11.76 1.11 -22.25
C ALA A 485 -12.64 1.79 -21.19
N ILE A 486 -12.10 2.77 -20.45
CA ILE A 486 -12.85 3.45 -19.38
C ILE A 486 -13.78 4.49 -19.99
N GLU A 487 -15.08 4.35 -19.72
CA GLU A 487 -16.10 5.31 -20.13
C GLU A 487 -16.27 6.40 -19.06
N GLY A 488 -16.22 7.66 -19.49
CA GLY A 488 -16.37 8.84 -18.62
C GLY A 488 -15.04 9.34 -18.03
N PRO A 489 -15.03 10.59 -17.53
CA PRO A 489 -13.84 11.24 -17.02
C PRO A 489 -13.46 10.69 -15.63
N VAL A 490 -12.23 10.21 -15.49
CA VAL A 490 -11.68 9.68 -14.23
C VAL A 490 -11.35 10.83 -13.27
N SER A 491 -11.67 10.64 -11.99
CA SER A 491 -11.40 11.60 -10.90
C SER A 491 -10.51 11.05 -9.80
N HIS A 492 -10.53 9.74 -9.59
CA HIS A 492 -9.75 9.09 -8.55
C HIS A 492 -9.11 7.81 -9.07
N VAL A 493 -7.85 7.57 -8.68
CA VAL A 493 -7.13 6.35 -9.01
C VAL A 493 -6.54 5.73 -7.76
N THR A 494 -6.55 4.40 -7.68
CA THR A 494 -5.78 3.62 -6.72
C THR A 494 -5.10 2.46 -7.43
N ALA A 495 -3.95 2.07 -6.90
CA ALA A 495 -3.19 0.93 -7.36
C ALA A 495 -2.61 0.20 -6.15
N SER A 496 -2.60 -1.11 -6.20
CA SER A 496 -1.91 -1.99 -5.26
C SER A 496 -0.78 -2.75 -5.98
N SER A 497 -0.36 -3.91 -5.47
CA SER A 497 0.76 -4.66 -6.05
C SER A 497 0.59 -4.86 -7.56
N ASP A 498 -0.53 -5.43 -7.99
CA ASP A 498 -0.76 -5.81 -9.39
C ASP A 498 -2.20 -5.58 -9.89
N HIS A 499 -3.02 -4.81 -9.15
CA HIS A 499 -4.37 -4.44 -9.60
C HIS A 499 -4.68 -2.96 -9.36
N ASN A 500 -5.67 -2.47 -10.07
CA ASN A 500 -6.06 -1.06 -10.06
C ASN A 500 -7.57 -0.90 -9.94
N ILE A 501 -7.97 0.19 -9.31
CA ILE A 501 -9.36 0.66 -9.32
C ILE A 501 -9.35 2.16 -9.61
N VAL A 502 -10.24 2.59 -10.49
CA VAL A 502 -10.45 4.01 -10.75
C VAL A 502 -11.92 4.37 -10.60
N ILE A 503 -12.19 5.60 -10.21
CA ILE A 503 -13.55 6.14 -10.08
C ILE A 503 -13.70 7.29 -11.05
N THR A 504 -14.79 7.27 -11.84
CA THR A 504 -15.15 8.39 -12.73
C THR A 504 -15.84 9.51 -11.96
N ARG A 505 -15.99 10.69 -12.56
CA ARG A 505 -16.73 11.82 -11.98
C ARG A 505 -18.22 11.52 -11.80
N GLU A 506 -18.74 10.59 -12.60
CA GLU A 506 -20.10 10.07 -12.48
C GLU A 506 -20.26 9.10 -11.31
N GLY A 507 -19.14 8.69 -10.69
CA GLY A 507 -19.12 7.76 -9.57
C GLY A 507 -19.20 6.30 -9.98
N LYS A 508 -18.73 5.95 -11.17
CA LYS A 508 -18.59 4.55 -11.62
C LYS A 508 -17.18 4.06 -11.34
N ALA A 509 -17.05 2.82 -10.87
CA ALA A 509 -15.77 2.17 -10.59
C ALA A 509 -15.38 1.22 -11.73
N TRP A 510 -14.13 1.28 -12.14
CA TRP A 510 -13.51 0.38 -13.10
C TRP A 510 -12.30 -0.30 -12.44
N SER A 511 -12.06 -1.56 -12.77
CA SER A 511 -10.93 -2.33 -12.21
C SER A 511 -10.27 -3.21 -13.26
N TRP A 512 -8.99 -3.53 -13.04
CA TRP A 512 -8.20 -4.44 -13.85
C TRP A 512 -6.95 -4.88 -13.10
N GLY A 513 -6.28 -5.91 -13.63
CA GLY A 513 -5.06 -6.48 -13.09
C GLY A 513 -5.27 -7.88 -12.53
N PHE A 514 -4.35 -8.30 -11.68
CA PHE A 514 -4.36 -9.58 -11.00
C PHE A 514 -5.62 -9.77 -10.15
N SER A 515 -6.28 -10.93 -10.25
CA SER A 515 -7.58 -11.18 -9.61
C SER A 515 -7.74 -12.56 -8.95
N ALA A 516 -6.67 -13.33 -8.77
CA ALA A 516 -6.76 -14.67 -8.16
C ALA A 516 -7.47 -14.69 -6.79
N ASN A 517 -7.53 -13.55 -6.12
CA ASN A 517 -8.17 -13.36 -4.82
C ASN A 517 -9.45 -12.50 -4.93
N TYR A 518 -10.05 -12.38 -6.11
CA TYR A 518 -11.24 -11.55 -6.38
C TYR A 518 -11.06 -10.05 -6.08
N GLN A 519 -9.82 -9.56 -5.91
CA GLN A 519 -9.51 -8.19 -5.52
C GLN A 519 -9.89 -7.13 -6.58
N THR A 520 -10.19 -7.53 -7.81
CA THR A 520 -10.77 -6.64 -8.84
C THR A 520 -12.28 -6.45 -8.67
N GLY A 521 -12.97 -7.32 -7.89
CA GLY A 521 -14.43 -7.24 -7.66
C GLY A 521 -15.29 -7.60 -8.87
N GLN A 522 -14.70 -8.20 -9.91
CA GLN A 522 -15.39 -8.63 -11.13
C GLN A 522 -16.11 -9.98 -10.96
N GLY A 523 -15.90 -10.68 -9.83
CA GLY A 523 -16.51 -11.96 -9.55
C GLY A 523 -15.80 -13.15 -10.20
N THR A 524 -14.61 -12.94 -10.75
CA THR A 524 -13.71 -13.94 -11.32
C THR A 524 -12.40 -13.95 -10.57
N ASP A 525 -11.75 -15.10 -10.51
CA ASP A 525 -10.39 -15.35 -10.09
C ASP A 525 -9.39 -15.36 -11.26
N ASP A 526 -9.88 -15.18 -12.48
CA ASP A 526 -9.03 -14.89 -13.64
C ASP A 526 -8.60 -13.42 -13.66
N ASP A 527 -7.40 -13.15 -14.16
CA ASP A 527 -6.87 -11.80 -14.32
C ASP A 527 -7.75 -10.95 -15.26
N VAL A 528 -8.03 -9.73 -14.86
CA VAL A 528 -8.79 -8.76 -15.64
C VAL A 528 -7.83 -7.95 -16.51
N THR A 529 -7.60 -8.40 -17.74
CA THR A 529 -6.57 -7.83 -18.62
C THR A 529 -6.93 -6.47 -19.21
N VAL A 530 -8.22 -6.17 -19.32
CA VAL A 530 -8.73 -4.88 -19.83
C VAL A 530 -9.57 -4.21 -18.74
N ALA A 531 -9.41 -2.90 -18.59
CA ALA A 531 -10.21 -2.14 -17.63
C ALA A 531 -11.71 -2.41 -17.82
N THR A 532 -12.36 -2.90 -16.77
CA THR A 532 -13.74 -3.39 -16.79
C THR A 532 -14.57 -2.71 -15.72
N LEU A 533 -15.80 -2.30 -16.07
CA LEU A 533 -16.74 -1.68 -15.13
C LEU A 533 -17.11 -2.67 -14.01
N ILE A 534 -17.04 -2.22 -12.77
CA ILE A 534 -17.56 -2.97 -11.62
C ILE A 534 -19.09 -2.77 -11.60
N ASP A 535 -19.80 -3.73 -12.19
CA ASP A 535 -21.26 -3.68 -12.28
C ASP A 535 -21.90 -4.77 -11.41
N ASN A 536 -22.39 -4.37 -10.23
CA ASN A 536 -23.19 -5.21 -9.38
C ASN A 536 -24.27 -4.42 -8.64
N THR A 537 -25.25 -5.12 -8.07
CA THR A 537 -26.43 -4.51 -7.44
C THR A 537 -26.09 -3.63 -6.22
N ALA A 538 -24.98 -3.89 -5.53
CA ALA A 538 -24.59 -3.13 -4.35
C ALA A 538 -24.10 -1.72 -4.70
N VAL A 539 -23.50 -1.52 -5.89
CA VAL A 539 -22.83 -0.27 -6.27
C VAL A 539 -23.33 0.37 -7.54
N ARG A 540 -24.11 -0.34 -8.37
CA ARG A 540 -24.61 0.14 -9.67
C ARG A 540 -25.29 1.50 -9.59
N GLU A 541 -26.16 1.69 -8.58
CA GLU A 541 -26.94 2.91 -8.38
C GLU A 541 -26.26 3.90 -7.41
N LYS A 542 -25.03 3.61 -6.99
CA LYS A 542 -24.29 4.47 -6.06
C LYS A 542 -23.34 5.40 -6.82
N LYS A 543 -23.19 6.61 -6.31
CA LYS A 543 -22.16 7.54 -6.76
C LYS A 543 -20.93 7.32 -5.91
N LEU A 544 -20.03 6.45 -6.39
CA LEU A 544 -18.78 6.15 -5.69
C LEU A 544 -17.85 7.38 -5.68
N SER A 545 -17.09 7.56 -4.61
CA SER A 545 -16.24 8.75 -4.42
C SER A 545 -14.77 8.43 -4.11
N GLY A 546 -14.46 7.20 -3.74
CA GLY A 546 -13.09 6.82 -3.38
C GLY A 546 -12.87 5.31 -3.47
N ALA A 547 -11.61 4.94 -3.58
CA ALA A 547 -11.16 3.56 -3.55
C ALA A 547 -9.78 3.49 -2.86
N THR A 548 -9.51 2.36 -2.21
CA THR A 548 -8.20 1.99 -1.69
C THR A 548 -8.02 0.48 -1.82
N SER A 549 -6.79 0.02 -2.00
CA SER A 549 -6.51 -1.39 -2.30
C SER A 549 -5.38 -1.91 -1.44
N GLY A 550 -5.59 -3.06 -0.82
CA GLY A 550 -4.57 -3.86 -0.14
C GLY A 550 -3.90 -4.87 -1.10
N GLY A 551 -3.19 -5.85 -0.55
CA GLY A 551 -2.54 -6.89 -1.37
C GLY A 551 -3.54 -7.78 -2.08
N GLN A 552 -4.53 -8.27 -1.34
CA GLN A 552 -5.48 -9.29 -1.79
C GLN A 552 -6.95 -8.84 -1.70
N PHE A 553 -7.19 -7.60 -1.34
CA PHE A 553 -8.53 -7.05 -1.14
C PHE A 553 -8.61 -5.60 -1.59
N SER A 554 -9.82 -5.12 -1.72
CA SER A 554 -10.10 -3.75 -2.12
C SER A 554 -11.31 -3.19 -1.38
N ILE A 555 -11.31 -1.88 -1.25
CA ILE A 555 -12.37 -1.11 -0.62
C ILE A 555 -12.77 0.02 -1.56
N ILE A 556 -14.07 0.18 -1.80
CA ILE A 556 -14.62 1.34 -2.49
C ILE A 556 -15.65 2.03 -1.61
N THR A 557 -15.81 3.34 -1.77
CA THR A 557 -16.66 4.14 -0.90
C THR A 557 -17.62 5.01 -1.68
N ALA A 558 -18.78 5.27 -1.08
CA ALA A 558 -19.76 6.24 -1.55
C ALA A 558 -20.17 7.19 -0.43
N PRO A 559 -20.44 8.48 -0.69
CA PRO A 559 -21.02 9.38 0.31
C PRO A 559 -22.34 8.83 0.83
N ALA A 560 -22.51 8.81 2.14
CA ALA A 560 -23.79 8.51 2.78
C ALA A 560 -24.67 9.77 2.78
N SER A 561 -25.98 9.59 2.52
CA SER A 561 -26.96 10.67 2.62
C SER A 561 -27.28 11.00 4.09
N GLU A 562 -27.93 12.12 4.32
CA GLU A 562 -28.43 12.47 5.67
C GLU A 562 -29.49 11.44 6.13
N GLU A 563 -30.30 10.90 5.23
CA GLU A 563 -31.28 9.86 5.51
C GLU A 563 -30.61 8.55 5.95
N ASP A 564 -29.53 8.14 5.27
CA ASP A 564 -28.74 6.95 5.64
C ASP A 564 -28.12 7.08 7.04
N THR A 565 -27.90 8.30 7.52
CA THR A 565 -27.29 8.59 8.82
C THR A 565 -28.31 8.81 9.93
N ALA A 566 -29.57 9.08 9.60
CA ALA A 566 -30.66 9.38 10.56
C ALA A 566 -31.37 8.13 11.09
N MET A 567 -31.20 6.96 10.49
CA MET A 567 -31.97 5.74 10.77
C MET A 567 -31.71 5.09 12.14
N THR A 568 -31.02 5.72 13.07
CA THR A 568 -30.68 5.11 14.38
C THR A 568 -31.58 5.52 15.55
N ASN A 569 -32.56 6.41 15.37
CA ASN A 569 -33.39 6.90 16.49
C ASN A 569 -34.78 6.23 16.59
N GLY A 570 -35.03 5.13 15.91
CA GLY A 570 -36.35 4.52 15.83
C GLY A 570 -36.41 2.98 15.87
N ALA A 571 -35.47 2.29 16.51
CA ALA A 571 -35.57 0.83 16.73
C ALA A 571 -35.12 0.45 18.13
#